data_2e3af6c5b1c421a3bead694d91152276
#
_entry.id   2e3af6c5b1c421a3bead694d91152276
#
_cell.length_a   1.000
_cell.length_b   1.000
_cell.length_c   1.000
_cell.angle_alpha   90.00
_cell.angle_beta   90.00
_cell.angle_gamma   90.00
#
_symmetry.space_group_name_H-M   'P 1'
#
loop_
_entity.id
_entity.type
_entity.pdbx_description
1 polymer ?
#
loop_
_entity_poly.entity_id
_entity_poly.type
_entity_poly.pdbx_seq_one_letter_code
_entity_poly.pdbx_strand_id
1 'polypeptide(L)'
;VFFPGYSAGENAYKEIDKVCSPYGTKAVVISDEISINATKKYLDEATQDGIVKIDYILFPGEASFEAVEDLEQNEIVKNADMIFCLGGGKAIDTGKLLAHRMNKPYFTFPTIASTCACNSALGIYYYPNHEFRTFFRVDRPPVHIFISTKVIAEAPAAFLWAGIGDGMSKETEVRFSARGREHELTLEEQAGVALAACC
;
A
#
# COMPACT_ATOMS: atom_id res chain seq x y z
N VAL A 1 -13.04 1.78 13.28
CA VAL A 1 -11.69 1.68 12.69
C VAL A 1 -11.53 0.26 12.18
N PHE A 2 -11.30 0.10 10.86
CA PHE A 2 -11.04 -1.21 10.27
C PHE A 2 -9.52 -1.33 10.11
N PHE A 3 -8.95 -2.36 10.71
CA PHE A 3 -7.57 -2.74 10.45
C PHE A 3 -7.55 -3.74 9.29
N PRO A 4 -6.65 -3.59 8.30
CA PRO A 4 -6.47 -4.61 7.27
C PRO A 4 -5.96 -5.90 7.89
N GLY A 5 -6.31 -7.05 7.29
CA GLY A 5 -5.60 -8.29 7.56
C GLY A 5 -4.13 -8.18 7.14
N TYR A 6 -3.25 -9.01 7.65
CA TYR A 6 -1.88 -9.07 7.18
C TYR A 6 -1.27 -10.45 7.29
N SER A 7 -0.35 -10.76 6.39
CA SER A 7 0.56 -11.90 6.43
C SER A 7 1.98 -11.38 6.47
N ALA A 8 2.77 -11.76 7.47
CA ALA A 8 4.15 -11.31 7.62
C ALA A 8 5.10 -12.49 7.76
N GLY A 9 6.26 -12.41 7.13
CA GLY A 9 7.30 -13.43 7.19
C GLY A 9 7.90 -13.74 5.82
N GLU A 10 8.84 -14.69 5.79
CA GLU A 10 9.52 -15.08 4.53
C GLU A 10 8.57 -15.69 3.49
N ASN A 11 7.50 -16.33 3.94
CA ASN A 11 6.53 -17.02 3.11
C ASN A 11 5.20 -16.26 2.98
N ALA A 12 5.16 -14.97 3.29
CA ALA A 12 3.92 -14.19 3.27
C ALA A 12 3.17 -14.27 1.94
N TYR A 13 3.87 -14.33 0.81
CA TYR A 13 3.26 -14.40 -0.52
C TYR A 13 2.57 -15.73 -0.82
N LYS A 14 2.92 -16.83 -0.13
CA LYS A 14 2.24 -18.12 -0.29
C LYS A 14 0.78 -18.10 0.18
N GLU A 15 0.40 -17.09 0.96
CA GLU A 15 -1.01 -16.91 1.39
C GLU A 15 -1.87 -16.20 0.33
N ILE A 16 -1.30 -15.77 -0.81
CA ILE A 16 -2.02 -14.99 -1.85
C ILE A 16 -3.29 -15.71 -2.30
N ASP A 17 -3.19 -16.96 -2.72
CA ASP A 17 -4.34 -17.73 -3.21
C ASP A 17 -5.45 -17.83 -2.16
N LYS A 18 -5.10 -18.18 -0.95
CA LYS A 18 -6.04 -18.33 0.16
C LYS A 18 -6.75 -17.02 0.50
N VAL A 19 -6.03 -15.91 0.49
CA VAL A 19 -6.55 -14.60 0.89
C VAL A 19 -7.28 -13.91 -0.26
N CYS A 20 -6.76 -14.02 -1.48
CA CYS A 20 -7.23 -13.23 -2.62
C CYS A 20 -8.29 -13.94 -3.47
N SER A 21 -8.31 -15.29 -3.54
CA SER A 21 -9.25 -16.03 -4.37
C SER A 21 -10.74 -15.73 -4.10
N PRO A 22 -11.18 -15.35 -2.88
CA PRO A 22 -12.58 -14.94 -2.68
C PRO A 22 -12.97 -13.65 -3.41
N TYR A 23 -11.99 -12.88 -3.90
CA TYR A 23 -12.20 -11.60 -4.58
C TYR A 23 -12.09 -11.70 -6.10
N GLY A 24 -11.65 -12.85 -6.62
CA GLY A 24 -11.49 -13.11 -8.04
C GLY A 24 -10.24 -13.92 -8.38
N THR A 25 -9.96 -14.06 -9.66
CA THR A 25 -8.85 -14.88 -10.15
C THR A 25 -7.82 -14.10 -10.96
N LYS A 26 -8.10 -12.83 -11.27
CA LYS A 26 -7.24 -11.97 -12.08
C LYS A 26 -6.80 -10.77 -11.25
N ALA A 27 -5.54 -10.71 -10.92
CA ALA A 27 -4.95 -9.57 -10.24
C ALA A 27 -4.03 -8.80 -11.20
N VAL A 28 -4.01 -7.48 -11.10
CA VAL A 28 -3.02 -6.63 -11.75
C VAL A 28 -2.09 -6.02 -10.72
N VAL A 29 -0.80 -6.22 -10.89
CA VAL A 29 0.25 -5.61 -10.07
C VAL A 29 0.59 -4.25 -10.64
N ILE A 30 0.36 -3.20 -9.86
CA ILE A 30 0.79 -1.83 -10.16
C ILE A 30 2.07 -1.56 -9.39
N SER A 31 3.16 -1.28 -10.09
CA SER A 31 4.49 -1.18 -9.48
C SER A 31 5.48 -0.39 -10.32
N ASP A 32 6.64 -0.11 -9.76
CA ASP A 32 7.84 0.34 -10.47
C ASP A 32 8.74 -0.84 -10.86
N GLU A 33 9.65 -0.58 -11.79
CA GLU A 33 10.56 -1.61 -12.32
C GLU A 33 11.48 -2.21 -11.25
N ILE A 34 11.97 -1.39 -10.32
CA ILE A 34 12.88 -1.84 -9.25
C ILE A 34 12.14 -2.82 -8.33
N SER A 35 10.94 -2.46 -7.92
CA SER A 35 10.09 -3.28 -7.05
C SER A 35 9.68 -4.59 -7.72
N ILE A 36 9.34 -4.55 -9.02
CA ILE A 36 9.05 -5.77 -9.79
C ILE A 36 10.27 -6.68 -9.83
N ASN A 37 11.43 -6.14 -10.19
CA ASN A 37 12.66 -6.95 -10.28
C ASN A 37 13.05 -7.59 -8.95
N ALA A 38 12.83 -6.91 -7.84
CA ALA A 38 13.10 -7.44 -6.50
C ALA A 38 12.12 -8.55 -6.08
N THR A 39 10.88 -8.52 -6.57
CA THR A 39 9.80 -9.37 -6.01
C THR A 39 9.28 -10.43 -6.97
N LYS A 40 9.45 -10.24 -8.30
CA LYS A 40 8.81 -11.05 -9.34
C LYS A 40 9.02 -12.54 -9.13
N LYS A 41 10.24 -12.97 -8.82
CA LYS A 41 10.54 -14.39 -8.57
C LYS A 41 9.71 -15.01 -7.45
N TYR A 42 9.48 -14.23 -6.37
CA TYR A 42 8.73 -14.71 -5.21
C TYR A 42 7.22 -14.71 -5.46
N LEU A 43 6.74 -13.70 -6.21
CA LEU A 43 5.34 -13.61 -6.59
C LEU A 43 4.96 -14.69 -7.62
N ASP A 44 5.79 -14.86 -8.65
CA ASP A 44 5.57 -15.88 -9.67
C ASP A 44 5.61 -17.30 -9.06
N GLU A 45 6.56 -17.59 -8.17
CA GLU A 45 6.61 -18.87 -7.42
C GLU A 45 5.34 -19.09 -6.58
N ALA A 46 4.86 -18.05 -5.94
CA ALA A 46 3.70 -18.14 -5.07
C ALA A 46 2.36 -18.32 -5.83
N THR A 47 2.30 -17.91 -7.10
CA THR A 47 1.06 -17.88 -7.90
C THR A 47 1.08 -18.82 -9.11
N GLN A 48 2.22 -19.47 -9.45
CA GLN A 48 2.35 -20.31 -10.64
C GLN A 48 1.31 -21.43 -10.71
N ASP A 49 1.09 -22.14 -9.60
CA ASP A 49 0.15 -23.25 -9.48
C ASP A 49 -1.18 -22.83 -8.85
N GLY A 50 -1.33 -21.54 -8.55
CA GLY A 50 -2.46 -20.97 -7.86
C GLY A 50 -3.63 -20.63 -8.77
N ILE A 51 -4.76 -20.29 -8.13
CA ILE A 51 -5.99 -19.84 -8.79
C ILE A 51 -5.83 -18.39 -9.27
N VAL A 52 -5.17 -17.55 -8.47
CA VAL A 52 -4.96 -16.13 -8.78
C VAL A 52 -3.84 -16.00 -9.80
N LYS A 53 -4.15 -15.41 -10.95
CA LYS A 53 -3.19 -15.08 -12.01
C LYS A 53 -2.88 -13.59 -11.95
N ILE A 54 -1.61 -13.25 -12.17
CA ILE A 54 -1.11 -11.88 -12.03
C ILE A 54 -0.53 -11.36 -13.34
N ASP A 55 -0.90 -10.13 -13.67
CA ASP A 55 -0.29 -9.34 -14.72
C ASP A 55 0.45 -8.14 -14.10
N TYR A 56 1.48 -7.63 -14.76
CA TYR A 56 2.29 -6.53 -14.26
C TYR A 56 2.14 -5.29 -15.13
N ILE A 57 1.87 -4.15 -14.51
CA ILE A 57 1.81 -2.85 -15.16
C ILE A 57 2.71 -1.87 -14.41
N LEU A 58 3.57 -1.18 -15.16
CA LEU A 58 4.39 -0.12 -14.61
C LEU A 58 3.56 1.15 -14.41
N PHE A 59 3.69 1.76 -13.23
CA PHE A 59 3.16 3.10 -13.01
C PHE A 59 4.22 4.15 -13.44
N PRO A 60 3.82 5.38 -13.81
CA PRO A 60 4.73 6.37 -14.39
C PRO A 60 5.77 6.98 -13.43
N GLY A 61 5.88 6.48 -12.19
CA GLY A 61 6.91 6.88 -11.22
C GLY A 61 6.49 7.96 -10.22
N GLU A 62 5.39 8.69 -10.44
CA GLU A 62 4.84 9.63 -9.47
C GLU A 62 3.40 9.28 -9.11
N ALA A 63 3.05 9.42 -7.82
CA ALA A 63 1.68 9.26 -7.36
C ALA A 63 0.87 10.49 -7.74
N SER A 64 0.36 10.52 -8.96
CA SER A 64 -0.41 11.63 -9.52
C SER A 64 -1.80 11.16 -10.01
N PHE A 65 -2.74 12.09 -10.11
CA PHE A 65 -4.07 11.77 -10.65
C PHE A 65 -4.00 11.42 -12.13
N GLU A 66 -3.08 12.06 -12.85
CA GLU A 66 -2.81 11.84 -14.27
C GLU A 66 -2.29 10.41 -14.49
N ALA A 67 -1.38 9.92 -13.64
CA ALA A 67 -0.89 8.55 -13.69
C ALA A 67 -2.03 7.52 -13.48
N VAL A 68 -2.96 7.82 -12.58
CA VAL A 68 -4.12 6.95 -12.35
C VAL A 68 -5.08 6.99 -13.53
N GLU A 69 -5.34 8.16 -14.12
CA GLU A 69 -6.18 8.30 -15.31
C GLU A 69 -5.66 7.49 -16.50
N ASP A 70 -4.35 7.46 -16.71
CA ASP A 70 -3.72 6.63 -17.73
C ASP A 70 -3.88 5.13 -17.44
N LEU A 71 -3.69 4.72 -16.18
CA LEU A 71 -3.86 3.34 -15.76
C LEU A 71 -5.31 2.86 -15.89
N GLU A 72 -6.31 3.72 -15.65
CA GLU A 72 -7.73 3.41 -15.81
C GLU A 72 -8.10 3.05 -17.25
N GLN A 73 -7.34 3.56 -18.25
CA GLN A 73 -7.58 3.25 -19.66
C GLN A 73 -6.98 1.89 -20.09
N ASN A 74 -6.08 1.32 -19.30
CA ASN A 74 -5.43 0.06 -19.64
C ASN A 74 -6.40 -1.12 -19.57
N GLU A 75 -6.47 -1.91 -20.64
CA GLU A 75 -7.41 -3.04 -20.73
C GLU A 75 -7.11 -4.16 -19.73
N ILE A 76 -5.84 -4.39 -19.37
CA ILE A 76 -5.48 -5.37 -18.33
C ILE A 76 -6.04 -4.92 -16.98
N VAL A 77 -5.89 -3.63 -16.66
CA VAL A 77 -6.42 -3.04 -15.42
C VAL A 77 -7.95 -3.11 -15.39
N LYS A 78 -8.62 -2.79 -16.50
CA LYS A 78 -10.09 -2.89 -16.61
C LYS A 78 -10.59 -4.30 -16.37
N ASN A 79 -9.91 -5.31 -16.92
CA ASN A 79 -10.30 -6.71 -16.86
C ASN A 79 -9.83 -7.43 -15.60
N ALA A 80 -9.01 -6.82 -14.75
CA ALA A 80 -8.60 -7.40 -13.47
C ALA A 80 -9.74 -7.38 -12.46
N ASP A 81 -9.83 -8.39 -11.62
CA ASP A 81 -10.80 -8.47 -10.52
C ASP A 81 -10.32 -7.65 -9.30
N MET A 82 -9.00 -7.53 -9.13
CA MET A 82 -8.38 -6.90 -7.99
C MET A 82 -7.05 -6.22 -8.36
N ILE A 83 -6.59 -5.31 -7.50
CA ILE A 83 -5.35 -4.56 -7.68
C ILE A 83 -4.35 -4.93 -6.59
N PHE A 84 -3.14 -5.30 -7.00
CA PHE A 84 -1.98 -5.50 -6.15
C PHE A 84 -1.07 -4.27 -6.21
N CYS A 85 -1.03 -3.51 -5.13
CA CYS A 85 -0.19 -2.31 -4.99
C CYS A 85 1.18 -2.75 -4.47
N LEU A 86 2.16 -2.88 -5.35
CA LEU A 86 3.49 -3.40 -5.04
C LEU A 86 4.52 -2.26 -5.06
N GLY A 87 5.31 -2.12 -4.00
CA GLY A 87 6.43 -1.16 -3.98
C GLY A 87 6.53 -0.31 -2.74
N GLY A 88 7.13 0.87 -2.88
CA GLY A 88 7.17 1.91 -1.87
C GLY A 88 5.90 2.77 -1.85
N GLY A 89 5.91 3.84 -1.03
CA GLY A 89 4.73 4.68 -0.81
C GLY A 89 4.06 5.20 -2.09
N LYS A 90 4.82 5.68 -3.07
CA LYS A 90 4.26 6.22 -4.33
C LYS A 90 3.49 5.17 -5.15
N ALA A 91 4.06 3.98 -5.32
CA ALA A 91 3.40 2.89 -6.03
C ALA A 91 2.13 2.43 -5.30
N ILE A 92 2.22 2.31 -3.99
CA ILE A 92 1.08 1.93 -3.14
C ILE A 92 -0.03 2.99 -3.22
N ASP A 93 0.29 4.27 -3.11
CA ASP A 93 -0.71 5.34 -3.14
C ASP A 93 -1.36 5.47 -4.54
N THR A 94 -0.61 5.26 -5.62
CA THR A 94 -1.16 5.17 -6.98
C THR A 94 -2.17 4.02 -7.09
N GLY A 95 -1.79 2.82 -6.63
CA GLY A 95 -2.67 1.66 -6.66
C GLY A 95 -3.92 1.82 -5.79
N LYS A 96 -3.83 2.49 -4.64
CA LYS A 96 -4.99 2.81 -3.78
C LYS A 96 -6.03 3.68 -4.51
N LEU A 97 -5.57 4.77 -5.14
CA LEU A 97 -6.47 5.67 -5.85
C LEU A 97 -7.09 4.98 -7.06
N LEU A 98 -6.30 4.20 -7.81
CA LEU A 98 -6.79 3.40 -8.92
C LEU A 98 -7.89 2.43 -8.47
N ALA A 99 -7.63 1.69 -7.40
CA ALA A 99 -8.59 0.74 -6.83
C ALA A 99 -9.89 1.43 -6.37
N HIS A 100 -9.77 2.57 -5.72
CA HIS A 100 -10.90 3.38 -5.28
C HIS A 100 -11.76 3.84 -6.46
N ARG A 101 -11.14 4.43 -7.49
CA ARG A 101 -11.87 4.92 -8.68
C ARG A 101 -12.54 3.80 -9.47
N MET A 102 -11.89 2.66 -9.57
CA MET A 102 -12.42 1.49 -10.27
C MET A 102 -13.33 0.59 -9.40
N ASN A 103 -13.53 0.97 -8.13
CA ASN A 103 -14.30 0.18 -7.15
C ASN A 103 -13.85 -1.28 -7.08
N LYS A 104 -12.54 -1.51 -7.09
CA LYS A 104 -11.92 -2.85 -7.00
C LYS A 104 -11.29 -3.07 -5.62
N PRO A 105 -11.33 -4.31 -5.09
CA PRO A 105 -10.54 -4.66 -3.91
C PRO A 105 -9.05 -4.49 -4.20
N TYR A 106 -8.28 -4.07 -3.18
CA TYR A 106 -6.84 -3.95 -3.33
C TYR A 106 -6.08 -4.53 -2.16
N PHE A 107 -4.88 -4.97 -2.47
CA PHE A 107 -3.94 -5.61 -1.57
C PHE A 107 -2.60 -4.91 -1.69
N THR A 108 -1.87 -4.79 -0.59
CA THR A 108 -0.59 -4.08 -0.59
C THR A 108 0.59 -5.02 -0.32
N PHE A 109 1.66 -4.80 -1.05
CA PHE A 109 2.89 -5.58 -1.04
C PHE A 109 4.07 -4.62 -0.85
N PRO A 110 4.36 -4.17 0.39
CA PRO A 110 5.48 -3.26 0.62
C PRO A 110 6.81 -3.96 0.33
N THR A 111 7.64 -3.30 -0.48
CA THR A 111 9.01 -3.77 -0.80
C THR A 111 10.07 -3.13 0.06
N ILE A 112 9.73 -2.06 0.77
CA ILE A 112 10.57 -1.31 1.70
C ILE A 112 9.77 -0.99 2.96
N ALA A 113 10.45 -0.91 4.09
CA ALA A 113 9.84 -0.58 5.38
C ALA A 113 10.04 0.90 5.72
N SER A 114 9.74 1.82 4.80
CA SER A 114 10.04 3.25 4.97
C SER A 114 8.88 4.08 5.52
N THR A 115 7.63 3.63 5.37
CA THR A 115 6.43 4.34 5.81
C THR A 115 5.27 3.38 6.10
N CYS A 116 4.22 3.89 6.72
CA CYS A 116 2.98 3.14 6.96
C CYS A 116 1.99 3.19 5.78
N ALA A 117 2.38 3.65 4.60
CA ALA A 117 1.48 3.77 3.44
C ALA A 117 0.72 2.48 3.11
N CYS A 118 1.34 1.31 3.32
CA CYS A 118 0.74 0.03 3.00
C CYS A 118 -0.50 -0.34 3.83
N ASN A 119 -0.75 0.28 4.98
CA ASN A 119 -1.85 -0.08 5.87
C ASN A 119 -2.94 0.99 5.97
N SER A 120 -2.71 2.19 5.43
CA SER A 120 -3.60 3.34 5.59
C SER A 120 -4.58 3.49 4.44
N ALA A 121 -5.73 4.12 4.72
CA ALA A 121 -6.68 4.59 3.71
C ALA A 121 -6.34 6.00 3.20
N LEU A 122 -5.20 6.56 3.58
CA LEU A 122 -4.71 7.87 3.15
C LEU A 122 -3.62 7.69 2.10
N GLY A 123 -3.64 8.47 1.03
CA GLY A 123 -2.57 8.58 0.05
C GLY A 123 -2.11 10.02 -0.09
N ILE A 124 -0.85 10.20 -0.47
CA ILE A 124 -0.25 11.50 -0.75
C ILE A 124 -0.05 11.61 -2.26
N TYR A 125 -0.58 12.67 -2.86
CA TYR A 125 -0.55 12.85 -4.32
C TYR A 125 0.18 14.12 -4.70
N TYR A 126 0.87 14.01 -5.81
CA TYR A 126 1.73 15.04 -6.36
C TYR A 126 1.26 15.41 -7.78
N TYR A 127 1.72 16.56 -8.24
CA TYR A 127 1.69 16.86 -9.67
C TYR A 127 2.77 16.07 -10.40
N PRO A 128 2.68 15.87 -11.73
CA PRO A 128 3.73 15.19 -12.50
C PRO A 128 5.13 15.85 -12.39
N ASN A 129 5.20 17.13 -12.00
CA ASN A 129 6.43 17.85 -11.74
C ASN A 129 7.01 17.63 -10.31
N HIS A 130 6.46 16.67 -9.55
CA HIS A 130 6.84 16.30 -8.19
C HIS A 130 6.44 17.31 -7.09
N GLU A 131 5.70 18.36 -7.42
CA GLU A 131 5.16 19.26 -6.40
C GLU A 131 4.00 18.61 -5.65
N PHE A 132 3.94 18.83 -4.34
CA PHE A 132 2.82 18.34 -3.53
C PHE A 132 1.49 18.93 -4.03
N ARG A 133 0.49 18.05 -4.20
CA ARG A 133 -0.84 18.45 -4.65
C ARG A 133 -1.88 18.38 -3.54
N THR A 134 -2.05 17.21 -2.94
CA THR A 134 -3.08 16.99 -1.94
C THR A 134 -2.92 15.67 -1.20
N PHE A 135 -3.62 15.57 -0.07
CA PHE A 135 -3.97 14.28 0.53
C PHE A 135 -5.31 13.81 -0.02
N PHE A 136 -5.43 12.52 -0.27
CA PHE A 136 -6.71 11.91 -0.64
C PHE A 136 -6.97 10.69 0.23
N ARG A 137 -8.18 10.63 0.78
CA ARG A 137 -8.61 9.49 1.59
C ARG A 137 -9.51 8.60 0.76
N VAL A 138 -9.08 7.35 0.56
CA VAL A 138 -9.93 6.31 -0.02
C VAL A 138 -10.90 5.78 1.02
N ASP A 139 -12.03 5.21 0.58
CA ASP A 139 -13.13 4.81 1.49
C ASP A 139 -12.73 3.67 2.43
N ARG A 140 -11.81 2.83 2.04
CA ARG A 140 -11.40 1.64 2.79
C ARG A 140 -9.88 1.48 2.77
N PRO A 141 -9.28 0.96 3.86
CA PRO A 141 -7.89 0.49 3.82
C PRO A 141 -7.77 -0.75 2.92
N PRO A 142 -6.55 -1.23 2.63
CA PRO A 142 -6.38 -2.47 1.87
C PRO A 142 -7.10 -3.64 2.54
N VAL A 143 -7.54 -4.59 1.74
CA VAL A 143 -8.15 -5.82 2.24
C VAL A 143 -7.13 -6.60 3.08
N HIS A 144 -5.91 -6.68 2.57
CA HIS A 144 -4.81 -7.40 3.23
C HIS A 144 -3.45 -6.84 2.81
N ILE A 145 -2.47 -6.99 3.71
CA ILE A 145 -1.08 -6.58 3.52
C ILE A 145 -0.20 -7.83 3.50
N PHE A 146 0.59 -8.01 2.45
CA PHE A 146 1.56 -9.10 2.34
C PHE A 146 2.97 -8.58 2.58
N ILE A 147 3.53 -8.83 3.77
CA ILE A 147 4.82 -8.32 4.24
C ILE A 147 5.87 -9.43 4.11
N SER A 148 6.57 -9.47 2.98
CA SER A 148 7.70 -10.39 2.82
C SER A 148 8.94 -9.85 3.52
N THR A 149 9.32 -10.47 4.64
CA THR A 149 10.53 -10.08 5.38
C THR A 149 11.80 -10.29 4.56
N LYS A 150 11.82 -11.24 3.62
CA LYS A 150 12.90 -11.43 2.64
C LYS A 150 13.11 -10.21 1.77
N VAL A 151 12.04 -9.75 1.12
CA VAL A 151 12.08 -8.59 0.21
C VAL A 151 12.55 -7.34 0.96
N ILE A 152 11.99 -7.11 2.15
CA ILE A 152 12.36 -5.94 2.97
C ILE A 152 13.80 -6.01 3.46
N ALA A 153 14.30 -7.21 3.80
CA ALA A 153 15.69 -7.38 4.24
C ALA A 153 16.72 -7.20 3.11
N GLU A 154 16.33 -7.47 1.86
CA GLU A 154 17.16 -7.24 0.67
C GLU A 154 17.16 -5.77 0.23
N ALA A 155 16.23 -4.95 0.72
CA ALA A 155 16.13 -3.53 0.39
C ALA A 155 17.26 -2.70 1.05
N PRO A 156 17.63 -1.52 0.49
CA PRO A 156 18.61 -0.65 1.12
C PRO A 156 18.24 -0.28 2.54
N ALA A 157 19.19 -0.46 3.49
CA ALA A 157 18.98 -0.22 4.92
C ALA A 157 18.47 1.20 5.26
N ALA A 158 18.76 2.18 4.42
CA ALA A 158 18.26 3.54 4.59
C ALA A 158 16.72 3.62 4.68
N PHE A 159 16.01 2.74 3.96
CA PHE A 159 14.53 2.69 4.04
C PHE A 159 14.04 2.15 5.38
N LEU A 160 14.75 1.20 5.98
CA LEU A 160 14.41 0.72 7.31
C LEU A 160 14.63 1.83 8.36
N TRP A 161 15.74 2.56 8.27
CA TRP A 161 16.00 3.71 9.14
C TRP A 161 14.94 4.80 8.99
N ALA A 162 14.51 5.08 7.76
CA ALA A 162 13.42 6.03 7.51
C ALA A 162 12.11 5.54 8.18
N GLY A 163 11.78 4.26 8.09
CA GLY A 163 10.59 3.69 8.72
C GLY A 163 10.64 3.70 10.25
N ILE A 164 11.80 3.45 10.83
CA ILE A 164 11.99 3.61 12.28
C ILE A 164 11.73 5.07 12.70
N GLY A 165 12.30 6.03 11.95
CA GLY A 165 12.07 7.46 12.20
C GLY A 165 10.60 7.85 12.03
N ASP A 166 9.93 7.37 10.97
CA ASP A 166 8.51 7.59 10.73
C ASP A 166 7.64 7.02 11.87
N GLY A 167 7.95 5.81 12.35
CA GLY A 167 7.27 5.22 13.50
C GLY A 167 7.46 6.02 14.79
N MET A 168 8.70 6.38 15.11
CA MET A 168 9.03 7.15 16.32
C MET A 168 8.43 8.56 16.33
N SER A 169 8.19 9.17 15.16
CA SER A 169 7.58 10.49 15.06
C SER A 169 6.10 10.50 15.44
N LYS A 170 5.40 9.35 15.33
CA LYS A 170 3.94 9.27 15.43
C LYS A 170 3.39 9.77 16.76
N GLU A 171 4.02 9.42 17.88
CA GLU A 171 3.57 9.91 19.19
C GLU A 171 3.61 11.45 19.24
N THR A 172 4.74 12.03 18.81
CA THR A 172 4.94 13.49 18.83
C THR A 172 3.97 14.20 17.87
N GLU A 173 3.83 13.69 16.64
CA GLU A 173 2.95 14.25 15.62
C GLU A 173 1.49 14.27 16.08
N VAL A 174 1.01 13.14 16.60
CA VAL A 174 -0.39 13.00 17.02
C VAL A 174 -0.69 13.84 18.25
N ARG A 175 0.21 13.87 19.25
CA ARG A 175 0.06 14.73 20.45
C ARG A 175 0.10 16.21 20.07
N PHE A 176 0.97 16.60 19.14
CA PHE A 176 1.05 17.97 18.67
C PHE A 176 -0.23 18.39 17.94
N SER A 177 -0.76 17.54 17.07
CA SER A 177 -2.00 17.79 16.33
C SER A 177 -3.23 17.86 17.24
N ALA A 178 -3.24 17.13 18.36
CA ALA A 178 -4.32 17.12 19.33
C ALA A 178 -4.24 18.27 20.35
N ARG A 179 -3.07 18.93 20.45
CA ARG A 179 -2.80 19.95 21.47
C ARG A 179 -3.80 21.11 21.43
N GLY A 180 -4.40 21.40 22.57
CA GLY A 180 -5.40 22.48 22.72
C GLY A 180 -6.80 22.12 22.23
N ARG A 181 -6.99 20.88 21.76
CA ARG A 181 -8.27 20.36 21.29
C ARG A 181 -8.68 19.07 22.01
N GLU A 182 -8.03 18.72 23.10
CA GLU A 182 -8.18 17.43 23.77
C GLU A 182 -9.63 17.10 24.15
N HIS A 183 -10.43 18.14 24.45
CA HIS A 183 -11.85 18.04 24.81
C HIS A 183 -12.80 18.00 23.59
N GLU A 184 -12.28 18.25 22.39
CA GLU A 184 -13.05 18.24 21.14
C GLU A 184 -12.81 16.96 20.33
N LEU A 185 -11.84 16.11 20.76
CA LEU A 185 -11.47 14.91 20.03
C LEU A 185 -12.62 13.90 20.01
N THR A 186 -12.91 13.37 18.83
CA THR A 186 -13.78 12.20 18.68
C THR A 186 -13.20 10.97 19.38
N LEU A 187 -14.01 9.95 19.57
CA LEU A 187 -13.54 8.69 20.16
C LEU A 187 -12.42 8.04 19.33
N GLU A 188 -12.53 8.11 18.00
CA GLU A 188 -11.48 7.61 17.08
C GLU A 188 -10.17 8.40 17.22
N GLU A 189 -10.25 9.72 17.33
CA GLU A 189 -9.07 10.58 17.52
C GLU A 189 -8.41 10.31 18.87
N GLN A 190 -9.19 10.14 19.94
CA GLN A 190 -8.67 9.76 21.26
C GLN A 190 -7.98 8.40 21.23
N ALA A 191 -8.59 7.42 20.53
CA ALA A 191 -7.97 6.10 20.32
C ALA A 191 -6.67 6.22 19.51
N GLY A 192 -6.63 7.09 18.48
CA GLY A 192 -5.43 7.38 17.70
C GLY A 192 -4.29 7.95 18.56
N VAL A 193 -4.61 8.90 19.45
CA VAL A 193 -3.62 9.47 20.39
C VAL A 193 -3.07 8.39 21.35
N ALA A 194 -3.94 7.53 21.87
CA ALA A 194 -3.54 6.46 22.77
C ALA A 194 -2.65 5.40 22.07
N LEU A 195 -3.00 5.03 20.82
CA LEU A 195 -2.24 4.06 20.04
C LEU A 195 -0.88 4.60 19.60
N ALA A 196 -0.77 5.90 19.30
CA ALA A 196 0.49 6.51 18.89
C ALA A 196 1.56 6.44 19.99
N ALA A 197 1.16 6.37 21.27
CA ALA A 197 2.08 6.18 22.39
C ALA A 197 2.64 4.74 22.49
N CYS A 198 2.13 3.81 21.67
CA CYS A 198 2.58 2.42 21.63
C CYS A 198 3.57 2.16 20.46
N CYS A 199 3.82 3.16 19.62
CA CYS A 199 4.82 3.09 18.56
C CYS A 199 6.21 3.42 19.08
#